data_98be4aff89c96619cba480acb9915df8
#
_entry.id   98be4aff89c96619cba480acb9915df8
#
_cell.length_a   1.000
_cell.length_b   1.000
_cell.length_c   1.000
_cell.angle_alpha   90.00
_cell.angle_beta   90.00
_cell.angle_gamma   90.00
#
_symmetry.space_group_name_H-M   'P 1'
#
loop_
_entity.id
_entity.type
_entity.pdbx_description
1 polymer ?
#
loop_
_entity_poly.entity_id
_entity_poly.type
_entity_poly.pdbx_seq_one_letter_code
_entity_poly.pdbx_strand_id
1 'polypeptide(L)'
;MKQKKSLGLFFSIDALIAASIIFVAITLSFYAHQKTEKPISILSHLSGDLALSLAEIRISELNNSYITSLINEGYITKSNNTVLEQIGELWAERNLLQAKNLSEQFVKSLPGRYGYGIYVDGEVIIENTSIPINTLSTEQKIISGIQ
;
A
#
# COMPACT_ATOMS: atom_id res chain seq x y z
N MET A 1 -8.06 49.72 54.98
CA MET A 1 -7.26 49.32 53.79
C MET A 1 -7.00 47.83 53.78
N LYS A 2 -8.01 46.94 53.55
CA LYS A 2 -7.78 45.47 53.53
C LYS A 2 -8.47 44.73 52.37
N GLN A 3 -8.96 45.39 51.32
CA GLN A 3 -9.69 44.76 50.23
C GLN A 3 -8.88 44.54 48.92
N LYS A 4 -7.65 45.06 48.81
CA LYS A 4 -6.86 44.93 47.56
C LYS A 4 -6.15 43.59 47.38
N LYS A 5 -6.00 42.75 48.43
CA LYS A 5 -5.29 41.48 48.31
C LYS A 5 -6.14 40.31 47.79
N SER A 6 -7.45 40.35 47.90
CA SER A 6 -8.31 39.26 47.43
C SER A 6 -8.56 39.28 45.92
N LEU A 7 -8.65 40.47 45.33
CA LEU A 7 -8.85 40.59 43.87
C LEU A 7 -7.70 39.99 43.03
N GLY A 8 -6.43 40.21 43.50
CA GLY A 8 -5.29 39.60 42.79
C GLY A 8 -5.24 38.09 42.81
N LEU A 9 -5.78 37.48 43.89
CA LEU A 9 -5.81 36.00 44.00
C LEU A 9 -6.87 35.39 43.07
N PHE A 10 -8.04 36.04 42.93
CA PHE A 10 -9.10 35.59 42.01
C PHE A 10 -8.63 35.66 40.55
N PHE A 11 -7.96 36.75 40.14
CA PHE A 11 -7.40 36.86 38.78
C PHE A 11 -6.32 35.80 38.48
N SER A 12 -5.50 35.39 39.45
CA SER A 12 -4.52 34.36 39.26
C SER A 12 -5.15 32.96 39.18
N ILE A 13 -6.22 32.68 39.90
CA ILE A 13 -6.96 31.42 39.82
C ILE A 13 -7.68 31.27 38.48
N ASP A 14 -8.35 32.34 38.02
CA ASP A 14 -9.03 32.37 36.71
C ASP A 14 -8.00 32.16 35.57
N ALA A 15 -6.86 32.82 35.64
CA ALA A 15 -5.80 32.64 34.66
C ALA A 15 -5.25 31.21 34.66
N LEU A 16 -5.13 30.58 35.83
CA LEU A 16 -4.67 29.21 35.98
C LEU A 16 -5.69 28.19 35.42
N ILE A 17 -6.97 28.41 35.67
CA ILE A 17 -8.03 27.60 35.10
C ILE A 17 -8.08 27.75 33.59
N ALA A 18 -8.01 28.95 33.04
CA ALA A 18 -7.99 29.21 31.61
C ALA A 18 -6.78 28.56 30.92
N ALA A 19 -5.58 28.68 31.52
CA ALA A 19 -4.37 28.02 31.02
C ALA A 19 -4.51 26.50 31.01
N SER A 20 -5.13 25.90 32.04
CA SER A 20 -5.36 24.46 32.13
C SER A 20 -6.33 23.98 31.05
N ILE A 21 -7.39 24.72 30.77
CA ILE A 21 -8.35 24.38 29.69
C ILE A 21 -7.66 24.46 28.33
N ILE A 22 -6.87 25.49 28.07
CA ILE A 22 -6.11 25.64 26.82
C ILE A 22 -5.12 24.48 26.66
N PHE A 23 -4.39 24.12 27.72
CA PHE A 23 -3.46 23.00 27.67
C PHE A 23 -4.15 21.68 27.37
N VAL A 24 -5.29 21.39 27.99
CA VAL A 24 -6.11 20.21 27.70
C VAL A 24 -6.61 20.23 26.25
N ALA A 25 -7.08 21.36 25.75
CA ALA A 25 -7.56 21.50 24.38
C ALA A 25 -6.42 21.26 23.36
N ILE A 26 -5.22 21.78 23.61
CA ILE A 26 -4.04 21.57 22.78
C ILE A 26 -3.65 20.08 22.80
N THR A 27 -3.57 19.45 23.97
CA THR A 27 -3.20 18.03 24.08
C THR A 27 -4.20 17.11 23.41
N LEU A 28 -5.51 17.39 23.53
CA LEU A 28 -6.56 16.65 22.82
C LEU A 28 -6.47 16.85 21.31
N SER A 29 -6.16 18.06 20.84
CA SER A 29 -5.97 18.34 19.42
C SER A 29 -4.77 17.61 18.86
N PHE A 30 -3.65 17.58 19.57
CA PHE A 30 -2.47 16.78 19.17
C PHE A 30 -2.79 15.28 19.15
N TYR A 31 -3.49 14.77 20.15
CA TYR A 31 -3.88 13.36 20.20
C TYR A 31 -4.86 12.97 19.08
N ALA A 32 -5.81 13.84 18.76
CA ALA A 32 -6.74 13.64 17.65
C ALA A 32 -5.99 13.69 16.30
N HIS A 33 -5.01 14.58 16.16
CA HIS A 33 -4.23 14.71 14.92
C HIS A 33 -3.33 13.49 14.69
N GLN A 34 -2.69 12.97 15.73
CA GLN A 34 -1.87 11.75 15.63
C GLN A 34 -2.68 10.49 15.25
N LYS A 35 -3.96 10.41 15.65
CA LYS A 35 -4.85 9.32 15.23
C LYS A 35 -5.30 9.43 13.77
N THR A 36 -5.14 10.56 13.13
CA THR A 36 -5.63 10.82 11.77
C THR A 36 -4.53 10.65 10.72
N GLU A 37 -3.27 10.45 11.11
CA GLU A 37 -2.23 10.01 10.17
C GLU A 37 -2.49 8.56 9.78
N LYS A 38 -3.22 8.45 8.70
CA LYS A 38 -3.78 7.21 8.18
C LYS A 38 -2.66 6.28 7.72
N PRO A 39 -2.67 5.01 8.14
CA PRO A 39 -1.87 3.96 7.49
C PRO A 39 -2.19 3.80 5.99
N ILE A 40 -3.25 4.45 5.50
CA ILE A 40 -3.68 4.50 4.09
C ILE A 40 -2.61 5.09 3.17
N SER A 41 -1.83 6.10 3.61
CA SER A 41 -0.82 6.72 2.75
C SER A 41 0.34 5.76 2.43
N ILE A 42 0.80 4.99 3.41
CA ILE A 42 1.89 4.03 3.21
C ILE A 42 1.43 2.88 2.30
N LEU A 43 0.20 2.40 2.49
CA LEU A 43 -0.35 1.33 1.65
C LEU A 43 -0.56 1.79 0.20
N SER A 44 -1.06 3.01 -0.01
CA SER A 44 -1.26 3.54 -1.37
C SER A 44 0.06 3.77 -2.10
N HIS A 45 1.10 4.24 -1.40
CA HIS A 45 2.42 4.34 -1.99
C HIS A 45 3.00 2.96 -2.32
N LEU A 46 2.89 2.01 -1.41
CA LEU A 46 3.40 0.66 -1.63
C LEU A 46 2.69 -0.05 -2.79
N SER A 47 1.37 0.08 -2.90
CA SER A 47 0.61 -0.51 -4.02
C SER A 47 0.95 0.17 -5.35
N GLY A 48 1.10 1.51 -5.36
CA GLY A 48 1.52 2.27 -6.52
C GLY A 48 2.93 1.90 -6.98
N ASP A 49 3.88 1.83 -6.05
CA ASP A 49 5.27 1.47 -6.32
C ASP A 49 5.38 0.03 -6.86
N LEU A 50 4.60 -0.91 -6.30
CA LEU A 50 4.55 -2.28 -6.80
C LEU A 50 3.98 -2.34 -8.21
N ALA A 51 2.84 -1.69 -8.45
CA ALA A 51 2.20 -1.67 -9.77
C ALA A 51 3.11 -1.00 -10.82
N LEU A 52 3.80 0.09 -10.44
CA LEU A 52 4.76 0.76 -11.31
C LEU A 52 5.96 -0.13 -11.61
N SER A 53 6.52 -0.79 -10.61
CA SER A 53 7.64 -1.73 -10.78
C SER A 53 7.28 -2.86 -11.74
N LEU A 54 6.09 -3.47 -11.58
CA LEU A 54 5.60 -4.52 -12.47
C LEU A 54 5.36 -4.02 -13.90
N ALA A 55 5.01 -2.73 -14.07
CA ALA A 55 4.76 -2.10 -15.36
C ALA A 55 6.02 -1.58 -16.06
N GLU A 56 7.15 -1.44 -15.35
CA GLU A 56 8.40 -0.91 -15.91
C GLU A 56 9.47 -1.98 -16.12
N ILE A 57 9.57 -2.95 -15.20
CA ILE A 57 10.58 -4.01 -15.28
C ILE A 57 10.25 -4.95 -16.42
N ARG A 58 11.22 -5.17 -17.32
CA ARG A 58 11.07 -6.10 -18.44
C ARG A 58 11.51 -7.50 -18.06
N ILE A 59 10.88 -8.49 -18.67
CA ILE A 59 11.25 -9.89 -18.50
C ILE A 59 12.72 -10.15 -18.84
N SER A 60 13.25 -9.50 -19.88
CA SER A 60 14.66 -9.61 -20.30
C SER A 60 15.67 -9.08 -19.27
N GLU A 61 15.24 -8.23 -18.34
CA GLU A 61 16.11 -7.64 -17.30
C GLU A 61 16.20 -8.55 -16.07
N LEU A 62 15.31 -9.54 -15.97
CA LEU A 62 15.21 -10.43 -14.83
C LEU A 62 16.13 -11.64 -14.99
N ASN A 63 17.14 -11.71 -14.15
CA ASN A 63 18.02 -12.88 -14.06
C ASN A 63 17.44 -13.89 -13.05
N ASN A 64 16.39 -14.60 -13.45
CA ASN A 64 15.67 -15.55 -12.59
C ASN A 64 15.52 -16.89 -13.30
N SER A 65 15.90 -17.99 -12.62
CA SER A 65 15.83 -19.34 -13.16
C SER A 65 14.42 -19.77 -13.56
N TYR A 66 13.39 -19.31 -12.82
CA TYR A 66 12.00 -19.60 -13.16
C TYR A 66 11.58 -18.94 -14.47
N ILE A 67 11.98 -17.67 -14.68
CA ILE A 67 11.70 -16.95 -15.94
C ILE A 67 12.42 -17.64 -17.11
N THR A 68 13.67 -18.06 -16.89
CA THR A 68 14.41 -18.83 -17.90
C THR A 68 13.70 -20.13 -18.27
N SER A 69 13.10 -20.84 -17.29
CA SER A 69 12.32 -22.05 -17.59
C SER A 69 11.07 -21.73 -18.41
N LEU A 70 10.32 -20.66 -18.06
CA LEU A 70 9.14 -20.24 -18.81
C LEU A 70 9.46 -19.86 -20.27
N ILE A 71 10.62 -19.25 -20.52
CA ILE A 71 11.09 -18.96 -21.88
C ILE A 71 11.42 -20.25 -22.62
N ASN A 72 12.17 -21.17 -21.99
CA ASN A 72 12.55 -22.45 -22.59
C ASN A 72 11.35 -23.38 -22.88
N GLU A 73 10.31 -23.30 -22.05
CA GLU A 73 9.07 -24.04 -22.18
C GLU A 73 8.10 -23.39 -23.19
N GLY A 74 8.42 -22.19 -23.68
CA GLY A 74 7.62 -21.46 -24.66
C GLY A 74 6.43 -20.69 -24.11
N TYR A 75 6.29 -20.57 -22.78
CA TYR A 75 5.26 -19.75 -22.15
C TYR A 75 5.55 -18.24 -22.26
N ILE A 76 6.81 -17.86 -22.40
CA ILE A 76 7.25 -16.49 -22.64
C ILE A 76 7.91 -16.43 -24.01
N THR A 77 7.24 -15.80 -24.95
CA THR A 77 7.72 -15.63 -26.33
C THR A 77 8.29 -14.24 -26.57
N LYS A 78 7.85 -13.24 -25.77
CA LYS A 78 8.21 -11.83 -25.92
C LYS A 78 8.99 -11.36 -24.69
N SER A 79 10.31 -11.51 -24.71
CA SER A 79 11.18 -11.11 -23.58
C SER A 79 11.20 -9.58 -23.32
N ASN A 80 10.72 -8.78 -24.24
CA ASN A 80 10.60 -7.31 -24.08
C ASN A 80 9.33 -6.88 -23.34
N ASN A 81 8.38 -7.79 -23.12
CA ASN A 81 7.21 -7.51 -22.30
C ASN A 81 7.64 -7.10 -20.90
N THR A 82 6.89 -6.19 -20.29
CA THR A 82 6.99 -5.93 -18.86
C THR A 82 6.45 -7.12 -18.08
N VAL A 83 6.76 -7.19 -16.80
CA VAL A 83 6.24 -8.27 -15.92
C VAL A 83 4.71 -8.24 -15.92
N LEU A 84 4.12 -7.05 -15.84
CA LEU A 84 2.67 -6.88 -15.79
C LEU A 84 2.02 -7.33 -17.11
N GLU A 85 2.59 -6.96 -18.27
CA GLU A 85 2.13 -7.40 -19.58
C GLU A 85 2.23 -8.94 -19.71
N GLN A 86 3.32 -9.52 -19.20
CA GLN A 86 3.49 -10.97 -19.26
C GLN A 86 2.50 -11.74 -18.39
N ILE A 87 2.18 -11.22 -17.20
CA ILE A 87 1.12 -11.78 -16.35
C ILE A 87 -0.23 -11.75 -17.10
N GLY A 88 -0.54 -10.60 -17.75
CA GLY A 88 -1.75 -10.46 -18.54
C GLY A 88 -1.79 -11.40 -19.75
N GLU A 89 -0.68 -11.58 -20.47
CA GLU A 89 -0.56 -12.49 -21.60
C GLU A 89 -0.79 -13.95 -21.17
N LEU A 90 -0.12 -14.38 -20.09
CA LEU A 90 -0.32 -15.72 -19.53
C LEU A 90 -1.78 -15.96 -19.09
N TRP A 91 -2.41 -14.95 -18.50
CA TRP A 91 -3.83 -15.03 -18.15
C TRP A 91 -4.72 -15.15 -19.39
N ALA A 92 -4.49 -14.34 -20.42
CA ALA A 92 -5.26 -14.38 -21.67
C ALA A 92 -5.14 -15.72 -22.39
N GLU A 93 -3.96 -16.35 -22.31
CA GLU A 93 -3.69 -17.69 -22.86
C GLU A 93 -4.18 -18.84 -21.95
N ARG A 94 -4.85 -18.53 -20.82
CA ARG A 94 -5.31 -19.51 -19.83
C ARG A 94 -4.21 -20.29 -19.11
N ASN A 95 -2.98 -19.79 -19.15
CA ASN A 95 -1.82 -20.32 -18.42
C ASN A 95 -1.81 -19.79 -16.96
N LEU A 96 -2.92 -19.99 -16.23
CA LEU A 96 -3.18 -19.37 -14.94
C LEU A 96 -2.16 -19.76 -13.85
N LEU A 97 -1.66 -21.00 -13.90
CA LEU A 97 -0.63 -21.46 -12.96
C LEU A 97 0.68 -20.68 -13.15
N GLN A 98 1.09 -20.46 -14.39
CA GLN A 98 2.28 -19.71 -14.73
C GLN A 98 2.13 -18.23 -14.38
N ALA A 99 0.96 -17.65 -14.66
CA ALA A 99 0.64 -16.26 -14.26
C ALA A 99 0.71 -16.10 -12.74
N LYS A 100 0.15 -17.03 -11.97
CA LYS A 100 0.22 -17.05 -10.51
C LYS A 100 1.66 -17.15 -10.02
N ASN A 101 2.40 -18.15 -10.48
CA ASN A 101 3.77 -18.38 -10.04
C ASN A 101 4.71 -17.21 -10.41
N LEU A 102 4.52 -16.59 -11.57
CA LEU A 102 5.24 -15.38 -11.97
C LEU A 102 4.93 -14.23 -11.00
N SER A 103 3.66 -14.00 -10.73
CA SER A 103 3.22 -12.98 -9.77
C SER A 103 3.82 -13.19 -8.38
N GLU A 104 3.87 -14.44 -7.90
CA GLU A 104 4.45 -14.78 -6.60
C GLU A 104 5.92 -14.40 -6.46
N GLN A 105 6.71 -14.44 -7.53
CA GLN A 105 8.13 -14.05 -7.46
C GLN A 105 8.30 -12.59 -7.01
N PHE A 106 7.35 -11.72 -7.37
CA PHE A 106 7.42 -10.30 -7.03
C PHE A 106 6.80 -9.98 -5.68
N VAL A 107 5.68 -10.61 -5.34
CA VAL A 107 4.99 -10.30 -4.09
C VAL A 107 5.60 -10.98 -2.86
N LYS A 108 6.41 -12.03 -3.03
CA LYS A 108 7.16 -12.69 -1.93
C LYS A 108 8.11 -11.75 -1.17
N SER A 109 8.57 -10.68 -1.82
CA SER A 109 9.43 -9.67 -1.19
C SER A 109 8.68 -8.69 -0.30
N LEU A 110 7.34 -8.66 -0.37
CA LEU A 110 6.52 -7.79 0.46
C LEU A 110 6.56 -8.24 1.93
N PRO A 111 6.60 -7.28 2.87
CA PRO A 111 6.56 -7.62 4.29
C PRO A 111 5.30 -8.43 4.63
N GLY A 112 5.44 -9.53 5.37
CA GLY A 112 4.35 -10.47 5.68
C GLY A 112 3.17 -9.88 6.49
N ARG A 113 3.28 -8.62 6.91
CA ARG A 113 2.20 -7.86 7.58
C ARG A 113 1.18 -7.26 6.62
N TYR A 114 1.43 -7.32 5.30
CA TYR A 114 0.52 -6.82 4.28
C TYR A 114 -0.15 -7.99 3.57
N GLY A 115 -1.48 -7.91 3.42
CA GLY A 115 -2.20 -8.70 2.45
C GLY A 115 -2.03 -8.10 1.06
N TYR A 116 -2.04 -8.91 0.03
CA TYR A 116 -1.97 -8.48 -1.35
C TYR A 116 -2.85 -9.34 -2.26
N GLY A 117 -3.25 -8.77 -3.36
CA GLY A 117 -3.95 -9.48 -4.43
C GLY A 117 -3.62 -8.88 -5.79
N ILE A 118 -3.47 -9.72 -6.79
CA ILE A 118 -3.36 -9.33 -8.20
C ILE A 118 -4.57 -9.91 -8.92
N TYR A 119 -5.29 -9.05 -9.60
CA TYR A 119 -6.51 -9.37 -10.32
C TYR A 119 -6.37 -8.93 -11.77
N VAL A 120 -6.83 -9.74 -12.69
CA VAL A 120 -6.92 -9.40 -14.11
C VAL A 120 -8.37 -9.58 -14.54
N ASP A 121 -8.99 -8.52 -15.05
CA ASP A 121 -10.40 -8.49 -15.46
C ASP A 121 -11.37 -9.05 -14.40
N GLY A 122 -11.08 -8.77 -13.12
CA GLY A 122 -11.87 -9.25 -11.98
C GLY A 122 -11.59 -10.69 -11.55
N GLU A 123 -10.81 -11.46 -12.30
CA GLU A 123 -10.33 -12.78 -11.90
C GLU A 123 -9.11 -12.70 -11.00
N VAL A 124 -9.08 -13.49 -9.93
CA VAL A 124 -7.97 -13.57 -8.99
C VAL A 124 -6.82 -14.34 -9.62
N ILE A 125 -5.67 -13.70 -9.80
CA ILE A 125 -4.43 -14.39 -10.17
C ILE A 125 -3.74 -14.92 -8.92
N ILE A 126 -3.58 -14.04 -7.93
CA ILE A 126 -3.02 -14.39 -6.63
C ILE A 126 -3.65 -13.52 -5.55
N GLU A 127 -3.89 -14.11 -4.40
CA GLU A 127 -4.39 -13.40 -3.22
C GLU A 127 -3.80 -14.01 -1.95
N ASN A 128 -3.39 -13.14 -1.02
CA ASN A 128 -3.01 -13.50 0.34
C ASN A 128 -3.75 -12.60 1.32
N THR A 129 -4.84 -13.13 1.88
CA THR A 129 -5.75 -12.45 2.82
C THR A 129 -5.55 -12.86 4.26
N SER A 130 -4.41 -13.44 4.62
CA SER A 130 -4.14 -13.96 5.99
C SER A 130 -4.22 -12.89 7.09
N ILE A 131 -4.41 -11.61 6.72
CA ILE A 131 -4.52 -10.48 7.64
C ILE A 131 -5.91 -9.85 7.48
N PRO A 132 -6.64 -9.58 8.60
CA PRO A 132 -7.92 -8.89 8.52
C PRO A 132 -7.74 -7.53 7.84
N ILE A 133 -8.42 -7.34 6.72
CA ILE A 133 -8.31 -6.14 5.89
C ILE A 133 -9.10 -5.02 6.58
N ASN A 134 -8.42 -4.21 7.39
CA ASN A 134 -9.01 -2.99 7.95
C ASN A 134 -8.89 -1.80 6.99
N THR A 135 -7.97 -1.88 6.02
CA THR A 135 -7.74 -0.86 5.00
C THR A 135 -7.31 -1.52 3.71
N LEU A 136 -7.96 -1.17 2.61
CA LEU A 136 -7.62 -1.61 1.26
C LEU A 136 -7.10 -0.41 0.47
N SER A 137 -5.96 -0.59 -0.20
CA SER A 137 -5.50 0.30 -1.25
C SER A 137 -5.45 -0.48 -2.55
N THR A 138 -6.06 0.08 -3.59
CA THR A 138 -6.07 -0.53 -4.93
C THR A 138 -5.40 0.40 -5.90
N GLU A 139 -4.57 -0.17 -6.77
CA GLU A 139 -4.00 0.50 -7.94
C GLU A 139 -4.48 -0.24 -9.19
N GLN A 140 -4.88 0.50 -10.21
CA GLN A 140 -5.33 -0.09 -11.47
C GLN A 140 -4.41 0.37 -12.59
N LYS A 141 -3.93 -0.60 -13.38
CA LYS A 141 -3.20 -0.36 -14.64
C LYS A 141 -3.98 -0.97 -15.78
N ILE A 142 -4.08 -0.22 -16.87
CA ILE A 142 -4.69 -0.70 -18.12
C ILE A 142 -3.56 -1.17 -19.03
N ILE A 143 -3.61 -2.45 -19.39
CA ILE A 143 -2.71 -3.04 -20.37
C ILE A 143 -3.46 -3.10 -21.69
N SER A 144 -2.95 -2.43 -22.72
CA SER A 144 -3.54 -2.43 -24.06
C SER A 144 -2.61 -3.15 -25.03
N GLY A 145 -3.19 -3.85 -26.01
CA GLY A 145 -2.43 -4.48 -27.09
C GLY A 145 -2.04 -5.94 -26.87
N ILE A 146 -2.71 -6.64 -25.98
CA ILE A 146 -2.65 -8.11 -25.94
C ILE A 146 -3.45 -8.62 -27.13
N GLN A 147 -2.75 -9.01 -28.22
CA GLN A 147 -3.30 -9.66 -29.40
C GLN A 147 -2.71 -11.04 -29.54
#